data_2093b105f2e09a03929f9ab91bdd3273
#
_entry.id   2093b105f2e09a03929f9ab91bdd3273
#
_cell.length_a   1.000
_cell.length_b   1.000
_cell.length_c   1.000
_cell.angle_alpha   90.00
_cell.angle_beta   90.00
_cell.angle_gamma   90.00
#
_symmetry.space_group_name_H-M   'P 1'
#
loop_
_entity.id
_entity.type
_entity.pdbx_description
1 polymer ?
#
loop_
_entity_poly.entity_id
_entity_poly.type
_entity_poly.pdbx_seq_one_letter_code
_entity_poly.pdbx_strand_id
1 'polypeptide(L)'
;LTWLFNTVTPLGDLERMTQFKDKATGMESVPAGLLNYPVLQAADILLYRADSVPVGEDQVQHLELTREIARRWNRLFGEYFPEPQPILGKARRIRGLDGEAKMSKSRGNTIGMLESPDDIWAKVRTAVTDPQRVRRSDPGRPEVCNVFSLHGYFASADRLAEIERGCRAAELGCVECKRMLAEELADAFAPMRERAAEYRANPDLVHEILADGAARSRAIAEETMREVRERMGLGSARIPGLVPR
;
A
#
# COMPACT_ATOMS: atom_id res chain seq x y z
N LEU A 1 14.15 14.54 -10.64
CA LEU A 1 13.12 15.37 -10.02
C LEU A 1 13.34 15.52 -8.51
N THR A 2 13.67 14.43 -7.78
CA THR A 2 13.94 14.46 -6.33
C THR A 2 14.94 15.54 -5.93
N TRP A 3 16.07 15.64 -6.64
CA TRP A 3 17.07 16.68 -6.37
C TRP A 3 16.49 18.10 -6.50
N LEU A 4 15.69 18.34 -7.54
CA LEU A 4 15.04 19.64 -7.75
C LEU A 4 14.02 19.93 -6.63
N PHE A 5 13.28 18.96 -6.18
CA PHE A 5 12.36 19.13 -5.04
C PHE A 5 13.08 19.37 -3.71
N ASN A 6 14.27 18.79 -3.52
CA ASN A 6 15.09 19.11 -2.35
C ASN A 6 15.45 20.59 -2.26
N THR A 7 15.58 21.30 -3.40
CA THR A 7 15.91 22.74 -3.38
C THR A 7 14.77 23.62 -2.87
N VAL A 8 13.54 23.11 -2.83
CA VAL A 8 12.35 23.82 -2.35
C VAL A 8 11.75 23.24 -1.07
N THR A 9 12.36 22.16 -0.54
CA THR A 9 11.88 21.46 0.67
C THR A 9 12.75 21.87 1.87
N PRO A 10 12.18 22.53 2.90
CA PRO A 10 12.93 22.86 4.10
C PRO A 10 13.36 21.60 4.87
N LEU A 11 14.59 21.59 5.35
CA LEU A 11 15.15 20.50 6.15
C LEU A 11 14.26 20.15 7.37
N GLY A 12 13.78 21.19 8.07
CA GLY A 12 12.91 21.00 9.22
C GLY A 12 11.58 20.29 8.93
N ASP A 13 11.06 20.32 7.68
CA ASP A 13 9.87 19.57 7.32
C ASP A 13 10.18 18.06 7.30
N LEU A 14 11.34 17.68 6.79
CA LEU A 14 11.81 16.31 6.75
C LEU A 14 12.12 15.76 8.14
N GLU A 15 12.77 16.55 8.98
CA GLU A 15 13.09 16.19 10.38
C GLU A 15 11.83 16.02 11.24
N ARG A 16 10.73 16.70 10.90
CA ARG A 16 9.44 16.58 11.60
C ARG A 16 8.63 15.34 11.19
N MET A 17 9.01 14.64 10.13
CA MET A 17 8.31 13.44 9.69
C MET A 17 8.33 12.37 10.79
N THR A 18 7.15 11.85 11.15
CA THR A 18 7.02 10.83 12.20
C THR A 18 7.86 9.59 11.90
N GLN A 19 7.79 9.10 10.66
CA GLN A 19 8.57 7.91 10.28
C GLN A 19 10.08 8.15 10.30
N PHE A 20 10.55 9.38 10.05
CA PHE A 20 11.96 9.70 10.21
C PHE A 20 12.37 9.58 11.67
N LYS A 21 11.61 10.20 12.58
CA LYS A 21 11.89 10.15 14.03
C LYS A 21 11.89 8.73 14.56
N ASP A 22 10.86 7.93 14.21
CA ASP A 22 10.71 6.56 14.67
C ASP A 22 11.86 5.66 14.19
N LYS A 23 12.24 5.77 12.91
CA LYS A 23 13.29 4.93 12.31
C LYS A 23 14.70 5.37 12.67
N ALA A 24 14.93 6.67 12.89
CA ALA A 24 16.23 7.21 13.27
C ALA A 24 16.57 6.91 14.74
N THR A 25 15.54 6.67 15.57
CA THR A 25 15.74 6.39 17.01
C THR A 25 16.57 5.14 17.22
N GLY A 26 17.66 5.26 17.96
CA GLY A 26 18.57 4.16 18.27
C GLY A 26 19.58 3.83 17.17
N MET A 27 19.62 4.57 16.06
CA MET A 27 20.69 4.42 15.08
C MET A 27 21.93 5.20 15.49
N GLU A 28 23.09 4.57 15.42
CA GLU A 28 24.39 5.21 15.64
C GLU A 28 24.71 6.24 14.54
N SER A 29 24.28 5.95 13.30
CA SER A 29 24.43 6.82 12.15
C SER A 29 23.16 6.78 11.31
N VAL A 30 22.59 7.93 11.00
CA VAL A 30 21.36 8.07 10.22
C VAL A 30 21.70 8.36 8.76
N PRO A 31 21.41 7.44 7.83
CA PRO A 31 21.66 7.67 6.40
C PRO A 31 20.84 8.83 5.85
N ALA A 32 21.44 9.68 5.00
CA ALA A 32 20.73 10.77 4.31
C ALA A 32 19.49 10.28 3.53
N GLY A 33 19.51 9.06 3.00
CA GLY A 33 18.37 8.45 2.33
C GLY A 33 17.16 8.29 3.24
N LEU A 34 17.33 8.06 4.54
CA LEU A 34 16.23 7.99 5.49
C LEU A 34 15.55 9.34 5.67
N LEU A 35 16.30 10.44 5.59
CA LEU A 35 15.75 11.80 5.62
C LEU A 35 15.07 12.16 4.29
N ASN A 36 15.65 11.75 3.17
CA ASN A 36 15.26 12.21 1.83
C ASN A 36 14.22 11.34 1.11
N TYR A 37 13.94 10.11 1.56
CA TYR A 37 12.99 9.25 0.85
C TYR A 37 11.57 9.85 0.71
N PRO A 38 11.05 10.72 1.62
CA PRO A 38 9.76 11.35 1.41
C PRO A 38 9.75 12.31 0.21
N VAL A 39 10.88 12.94 -0.09
CA VAL A 39 11.04 13.80 -1.29
C VAL A 39 11.12 12.93 -2.56
N LEU A 40 11.75 11.75 -2.49
CA LEU A 40 11.72 10.78 -3.58
C LEU A 40 10.29 10.30 -3.85
N GLN A 41 9.53 9.96 -2.81
CA GLN A 41 8.12 9.59 -2.94
C GLN A 41 7.29 10.72 -3.57
N ALA A 42 7.51 11.97 -3.17
CA ALA A 42 6.87 13.12 -3.81
C ALA A 42 7.24 13.23 -5.29
N ALA A 43 8.49 12.96 -5.64
CA ALA A 43 8.93 12.96 -7.03
C ALA A 43 8.28 11.83 -7.85
N ASP A 44 8.13 10.62 -7.28
CA ASP A 44 7.47 9.50 -7.93
C ASP A 44 5.99 9.77 -8.23
N ILE A 45 5.30 10.49 -7.34
CA ILE A 45 3.90 10.90 -7.51
C ILE A 45 3.76 12.03 -8.52
N LEU A 46 4.53 13.11 -8.34
CA LEU A 46 4.41 14.34 -9.12
C LEU A 46 5.01 14.21 -10.53
N LEU A 47 5.92 13.27 -10.75
CA LEU A 47 6.47 12.98 -12.09
C LEU A 47 5.35 12.61 -13.08
N TYR A 48 4.33 11.93 -12.59
CA TYR A 48 3.16 11.51 -13.38
C TYR A 48 1.96 12.44 -13.20
N ARG A 49 2.09 13.54 -12.44
CA ARG A 49 1.04 14.51 -12.12
C ARG A 49 -0.25 13.84 -11.62
N ALA A 50 -0.08 12.87 -10.71
CA ALA A 50 -1.20 12.13 -10.16
C ALA A 50 -2.11 13.05 -9.31
N ASP A 51 -3.43 13.02 -9.57
CA ASP A 51 -4.43 13.76 -8.79
C ASP A 51 -4.81 13.03 -7.50
N SER A 52 -4.64 11.71 -7.48
CA SER A 52 -5.06 10.86 -6.38
C SER A 52 -4.09 9.70 -6.20
N VAL A 53 -3.83 9.33 -4.95
CA VAL A 53 -2.91 8.24 -4.61
C VAL A 53 -3.57 7.30 -3.59
N PRO A 54 -3.78 6.01 -3.93
CA PRO A 54 -4.23 5.04 -2.96
C PRO A 54 -3.12 4.76 -1.95
N VAL A 55 -3.40 5.07 -0.68
CA VAL A 55 -2.42 4.96 0.40
C VAL A 55 -3.03 4.39 1.67
N GLY A 56 -2.18 3.77 2.50
CA GLY A 56 -2.52 3.48 3.88
C GLY A 56 -2.46 4.76 4.76
N GLU A 57 -3.09 4.69 5.92
CA GLU A 57 -3.17 5.82 6.87
C GLU A 57 -1.77 6.32 7.31
N ASP A 58 -0.79 5.41 7.37
CA ASP A 58 0.61 5.69 7.68
C ASP A 58 1.36 6.49 6.61
N GLN A 59 0.79 6.62 5.39
CA GLN A 59 1.37 7.37 4.28
C GLN A 59 0.72 8.75 4.08
N VAL A 60 -0.31 9.09 4.83
CA VAL A 60 -1.02 10.37 4.69
C VAL A 60 -0.07 11.56 4.92
N GLN A 61 0.82 11.46 5.91
CA GLN A 61 1.80 12.52 6.19
C GLN A 61 2.79 12.72 5.03
N HIS A 62 3.21 11.65 4.36
CA HIS A 62 4.07 11.75 3.17
C HIS A 62 3.35 12.42 2.00
N LEU A 63 2.06 12.12 1.85
CA LEU A 63 1.27 12.74 0.79
C LEU A 63 1.02 14.23 1.08
N GLU A 64 0.85 14.63 2.35
CA GLU A 64 0.76 16.03 2.72
C GLU A 64 2.08 16.76 2.44
N LEU A 65 3.23 16.17 2.72
CA LEU A 65 4.53 16.72 2.30
C LEU A 65 4.61 16.87 0.78
N THR A 66 4.10 15.89 0.01
CA THR A 66 4.05 15.97 -1.46
C THR A 66 3.25 17.19 -1.93
N ARG A 67 2.11 17.47 -1.31
CA ARG A 67 1.27 18.65 -1.60
C ARG A 67 1.98 19.94 -1.26
N GLU A 68 2.67 20.00 -0.10
CA GLU A 68 3.48 21.14 0.27
C GLU A 68 4.61 21.43 -0.73
N ILE A 69 5.29 20.37 -1.21
CA ILE A 69 6.32 20.48 -2.24
C ILE A 69 5.71 21.03 -3.54
N ALA A 70 4.57 20.50 -3.97
CA ALA A 70 3.85 20.98 -5.15
C ALA A 70 3.48 22.46 -5.04
N ARG A 71 2.88 22.89 -3.92
CA ARG A 71 2.51 24.30 -3.67
C ARG A 71 3.73 25.23 -3.71
N ARG A 72 4.83 24.84 -3.06
CA ARG A 72 6.06 25.66 -3.02
C ARG A 72 6.68 25.76 -4.40
N TRP A 73 6.74 24.67 -5.12
CA TRP A 73 7.27 24.66 -6.49
C TRP A 73 6.40 25.52 -7.40
N ASN A 74 5.07 25.33 -7.38
CA ASN A 74 4.13 26.13 -8.17
C ASN A 74 4.22 27.63 -7.88
N ARG A 75 4.40 28.01 -6.62
CA ARG A 75 4.59 29.43 -6.23
C ARG A 75 5.83 30.05 -6.84
N LEU A 76 6.92 29.28 -6.96
CA LEU A 76 8.21 29.78 -7.45
C LEU A 76 8.31 29.76 -8.97
N PHE A 77 7.72 28.73 -9.61
CA PHE A 77 7.95 28.44 -11.03
C PHE A 77 6.66 28.44 -11.88
N GLY A 78 5.52 28.79 -11.28
CA GLY A 78 4.21 28.79 -11.95
C GLY A 78 3.45 27.48 -11.80
N GLU A 79 2.12 27.57 -11.86
CA GLU A 79 1.21 26.43 -11.69
C GLU A 79 1.51 25.30 -12.68
N TYR A 80 1.79 24.10 -12.15
CA TYR A 80 2.09 22.92 -12.96
C TYR A 80 1.73 21.61 -12.26
N PHE A 81 2.14 21.42 -11.00
CA PHE A 81 1.88 20.20 -10.27
C PHE A 81 0.51 20.23 -9.57
N PRO A 82 -0.30 19.18 -9.69
CA PRO A 82 -1.51 19.03 -8.89
C PRO A 82 -1.18 18.80 -7.42
N GLU A 83 -2.17 18.99 -6.56
CA GLU A 83 -2.12 18.61 -5.15
C GLU A 83 -2.81 17.25 -4.96
N PRO A 84 -2.07 16.13 -4.91
CA PRO A 84 -2.66 14.82 -4.90
C PRO A 84 -3.47 14.54 -3.63
N GLN A 85 -4.63 13.88 -3.78
CA GLN A 85 -5.51 13.52 -2.68
C GLN A 85 -5.30 12.06 -2.27
N PRO A 86 -5.36 11.73 -0.97
CA PRO A 86 -5.30 10.34 -0.52
C PRO A 86 -6.60 9.60 -0.82
N ILE A 87 -6.49 8.40 -1.39
CA ILE A 87 -7.58 7.44 -1.45
C ILE A 87 -7.31 6.40 -0.36
N LEU A 88 -8.06 6.48 0.75
CA LEU A 88 -7.91 5.56 1.85
C LEU A 88 -8.75 4.31 1.62
N GLY A 89 -8.13 3.14 1.76
CA GLY A 89 -8.84 1.85 1.71
C GLY A 89 -9.78 1.67 2.90
N LYS A 90 -10.83 0.86 2.71
CA LYS A 90 -11.79 0.51 3.78
C LYS A 90 -11.12 -0.22 4.96
N ALA A 91 -10.09 -1.02 4.67
CA ALA A 91 -9.33 -1.79 5.66
C ALA A 91 -8.14 -0.98 6.17
N ARG A 92 -8.32 -0.27 7.29
CA ARG A 92 -7.25 0.56 7.89
C ARG A 92 -6.09 -0.28 8.44
N ARG A 93 -6.40 -1.38 9.12
CA ARG A 93 -5.39 -2.25 9.73
C ARG A 93 -5.94 -3.68 9.87
N ILE A 94 -5.40 -4.61 9.11
CA ILE A 94 -5.75 -6.04 9.20
C ILE A 94 -4.88 -6.67 10.29
N ARG A 95 -5.51 -7.36 11.25
CA ARG A 95 -4.81 -8.16 12.26
C ARG A 95 -4.32 -9.45 11.64
N GLY A 96 -3.16 -9.93 12.07
CA GLY A 96 -2.63 -11.24 11.72
C GLY A 96 -3.47 -12.38 12.29
N LEU A 97 -3.16 -13.59 11.90
CA LEU A 97 -3.87 -14.79 12.37
C LEU A 97 -3.69 -15.01 13.89
N ASP A 98 -2.66 -14.41 14.49
CA ASP A 98 -2.40 -14.36 15.93
C ASP A 98 -3.40 -13.47 16.71
N GLY A 99 -4.18 -12.64 16.02
CA GLY A 99 -5.18 -11.74 16.61
C GLY A 99 -4.62 -10.52 17.34
N GLU A 100 -3.31 -10.40 17.52
CA GLU A 100 -2.66 -9.36 18.33
C GLU A 100 -2.02 -8.27 17.49
N ALA A 101 -1.13 -8.67 16.59
CA ALA A 101 -0.33 -7.74 15.81
C ALA A 101 -0.90 -7.49 14.41
N LYS A 102 -0.44 -6.41 13.78
CA LYS A 102 -0.68 -6.18 12.35
C LYS A 102 -0.20 -7.39 11.53
N MET A 103 -0.98 -7.82 10.54
CA MET A 103 -0.58 -8.84 9.59
C MET A 103 0.74 -8.44 8.91
N SER A 104 1.76 -9.30 8.98
CA SER A 104 3.11 -8.99 8.49
C SER A 104 3.85 -10.24 8.08
N LYS A 105 4.56 -10.21 6.95
CA LYS A 105 5.40 -11.31 6.47
C LYS A 105 6.49 -11.68 7.47
N SER A 106 7.12 -10.69 8.12
CA SER A 106 8.19 -10.92 9.09
C SER A 106 7.74 -11.66 10.35
N ARG A 107 6.44 -11.64 10.65
CA ARG A 107 5.84 -12.34 11.80
C ARG A 107 5.26 -13.72 11.45
N GLY A 108 5.18 -14.08 10.17
CA GLY A 108 4.58 -15.35 9.75
C GLY A 108 3.08 -15.47 10.01
N ASN A 109 2.37 -14.38 10.35
CA ASN A 109 0.95 -14.34 10.69
C ASN A 109 0.06 -13.92 9.51
N THR A 110 0.54 -14.13 8.27
CA THR A 110 -0.11 -13.71 7.02
C THR A 110 -0.74 -14.87 6.27
N ILE A 111 -1.74 -14.52 5.44
CA ILE A 111 -2.26 -15.39 4.37
C ILE A 111 -1.79 -14.79 3.04
N GLY A 112 -1.11 -15.58 2.21
CA GLY A 112 -0.65 -15.17 0.90
C GLY A 112 -1.76 -15.32 -0.15
N MET A 113 -1.92 -14.33 -1.02
CA MET A 113 -2.95 -14.35 -2.08
C MET A 113 -2.72 -15.46 -3.14
N LEU A 114 -1.50 -15.96 -3.24
CA LEU A 114 -1.12 -17.03 -4.18
C LEU A 114 -1.01 -18.42 -3.52
N GLU A 115 -1.34 -18.52 -2.25
CA GLU A 115 -1.35 -19.81 -1.53
C GLU A 115 -2.48 -20.70 -2.05
N SER A 116 -2.24 -22.01 -2.00
CA SER A 116 -3.28 -22.99 -2.34
C SER A 116 -4.43 -22.96 -1.33
N PRO A 117 -5.64 -23.45 -1.69
CA PRO A 117 -6.75 -23.56 -0.72
C PRO A 117 -6.37 -24.38 0.52
N ASP A 118 -5.54 -25.44 0.35
CA ASP A 118 -5.07 -26.27 1.45
C ASP A 118 -4.11 -25.51 2.38
N ASP A 119 -3.21 -24.72 1.82
CA ASP A 119 -2.31 -23.86 2.61
C ASP A 119 -3.08 -22.78 3.38
N ILE A 120 -4.08 -22.16 2.72
CA ILE A 120 -4.98 -21.20 3.36
C ILE A 120 -5.70 -21.86 4.53
N TRP A 121 -6.27 -23.05 4.33
CA TRP A 121 -6.93 -23.80 5.40
C TRP A 121 -5.94 -24.14 6.54
N ALA A 122 -4.75 -24.63 6.21
CA ALA A 122 -3.74 -24.98 7.20
C ALA A 122 -3.38 -23.81 8.12
N LYS A 123 -3.41 -22.59 7.60
CA LYS A 123 -3.18 -21.34 8.36
C LYS A 123 -4.42 -20.88 9.12
N VAL A 124 -5.57 -20.77 8.44
CA VAL A 124 -6.82 -20.27 9.03
C VAL A 124 -7.28 -21.13 10.19
N ARG A 125 -7.10 -22.47 10.11
CA ARG A 125 -7.48 -23.37 11.21
C ARG A 125 -6.78 -23.04 12.54
N THR A 126 -5.58 -22.45 12.50
CA THR A 126 -4.81 -22.07 13.69
C THR A 126 -5.12 -20.64 14.17
N ALA A 127 -5.89 -19.86 13.40
CA ALA A 127 -6.21 -18.48 13.74
C ALA A 127 -6.89 -18.35 15.11
N VAL A 128 -6.56 -17.29 15.84
CA VAL A 128 -7.14 -17.02 17.15
C VAL A 128 -8.61 -16.58 16.99
N THR A 129 -9.47 -17.14 17.84
CA THR A 129 -10.88 -16.82 17.95
C THR A 129 -11.16 -16.11 19.27
N ASP A 130 -12.42 -16.08 19.74
CA ASP A 130 -12.78 -15.58 21.06
C ASP A 130 -12.16 -16.45 22.17
N PRO A 131 -11.24 -15.92 23.00
CA PRO A 131 -10.56 -16.68 24.04
C PRO A 131 -11.48 -17.22 25.14
N GLN A 132 -12.66 -16.64 25.32
CA GLN A 132 -13.63 -17.08 26.34
C GLN A 132 -14.54 -18.20 25.84
N ARG A 133 -14.58 -18.46 24.54
CA ARG A 133 -15.34 -19.56 23.96
C ARG A 133 -14.53 -20.85 24.00
N VAL A 134 -14.62 -21.57 25.11
CA VAL A 134 -13.83 -22.79 25.34
C VAL A 134 -14.56 -24.02 24.77
N ARG A 135 -15.88 -24.09 24.91
CA ARG A 135 -16.70 -25.21 24.43
C ARG A 135 -17.53 -24.80 23.22
N ARG A 136 -17.90 -25.79 22.38
CA ARG A 136 -18.80 -25.52 21.24
C ARG A 136 -20.16 -24.93 21.67
N SER A 137 -20.64 -25.36 22.82
CA SER A 137 -21.91 -24.88 23.42
C SER A 137 -21.86 -23.47 23.99
N ASP A 138 -20.67 -22.87 24.13
CA ASP A 138 -20.52 -21.55 24.67
C ASP A 138 -20.91 -20.51 23.62
N PRO A 139 -21.74 -19.51 23.91
CA PRO A 139 -21.99 -18.38 23.03
C PRO A 139 -20.68 -17.65 22.70
N GLY A 140 -20.47 -17.35 21.40
CA GLY A 140 -19.31 -16.58 20.98
C GLY A 140 -19.57 -15.08 20.98
N ARG A 141 -18.47 -14.31 20.98
CA ARG A 141 -18.48 -12.85 20.92
C ARG A 141 -17.77 -12.40 19.63
N PRO A 142 -18.53 -12.19 18.53
CA PRO A 142 -17.97 -11.78 17.24
C PRO A 142 -17.08 -10.53 17.34
N GLU A 143 -17.44 -9.55 18.18
CA GLU A 143 -16.75 -8.28 18.37
C GLU A 143 -15.29 -8.41 18.84
N VAL A 144 -14.93 -9.50 19.49
CA VAL A 144 -13.55 -9.77 19.94
C VAL A 144 -12.88 -10.87 19.13
N CYS A 145 -13.62 -11.54 18.22
CA CYS A 145 -13.14 -12.66 17.43
C CYS A 145 -12.38 -12.19 16.19
N ASN A 146 -11.09 -12.53 16.09
CA ASN A 146 -10.28 -12.16 14.94
C ASN A 146 -10.76 -12.81 13.63
N VAL A 147 -11.23 -14.07 13.68
CA VAL A 147 -11.79 -14.76 12.53
C VAL A 147 -13.05 -14.05 12.02
N PHE A 148 -13.94 -13.60 12.91
CA PHE A 148 -15.11 -12.80 12.51
C PHE A 148 -14.72 -11.47 11.89
N SER A 149 -13.70 -10.80 12.43
CA SER A 149 -13.15 -9.57 11.83
C SER A 149 -12.64 -9.80 10.40
N LEU A 150 -12.03 -10.95 10.13
CA LEU A 150 -11.55 -11.31 8.80
C LEU A 150 -12.71 -11.60 7.83
N HIS A 151 -13.77 -12.28 8.27
CA HIS A 151 -15.01 -12.43 7.47
C HIS A 151 -15.57 -11.07 7.01
N GLY A 152 -15.46 -10.03 7.82
CA GLY A 152 -15.93 -8.68 7.49
C GLY A 152 -15.27 -8.06 6.25
N TYR A 153 -14.16 -8.62 5.74
CA TYR A 153 -13.50 -8.16 4.51
C TYR A 153 -13.88 -8.98 3.27
N PHE A 154 -14.36 -10.22 3.44
CA PHE A 154 -14.55 -11.16 2.33
C PHE A 154 -15.99 -11.64 2.18
N ALA A 155 -16.73 -11.80 3.29
CA ALA A 155 -18.11 -12.24 3.27
C ALA A 155 -19.07 -11.15 2.77
N SER A 156 -20.19 -11.57 2.18
CA SER A 156 -21.33 -10.68 1.93
C SER A 156 -21.98 -10.24 3.25
N ALA A 157 -22.73 -9.14 3.22
CA ALA A 157 -23.44 -8.63 4.41
C ALA A 157 -24.39 -9.67 5.01
N ASP A 158 -25.12 -10.42 4.17
CA ASP A 158 -26.05 -11.46 4.62
C ASP A 158 -25.31 -12.63 5.26
N ARG A 159 -24.19 -13.05 4.66
CA ARG A 159 -23.33 -14.13 5.18
C ARG A 159 -22.70 -13.72 6.50
N LEU A 160 -22.22 -12.50 6.62
CA LEU A 160 -21.66 -11.98 7.87
C LEU A 160 -22.70 -11.96 9.00
N ALA A 161 -23.94 -11.54 8.70
CA ALA A 161 -25.04 -11.54 9.66
C ALA A 161 -25.46 -12.98 10.08
N GLU A 162 -25.41 -13.95 9.16
CA GLU A 162 -25.65 -15.37 9.45
C GLU A 162 -24.57 -15.92 10.41
N ILE A 163 -23.30 -15.65 10.12
CA ILE A 163 -22.16 -16.07 10.95
C ILE A 163 -22.26 -15.45 12.34
N GLU A 164 -22.63 -14.17 12.44
CA GLU A 164 -22.81 -13.49 13.72
C GLU A 164 -23.90 -14.16 14.56
N ARG A 165 -25.09 -14.37 13.99
CA ARG A 165 -26.19 -15.02 14.67
C ARG A 165 -25.83 -16.42 15.15
N GLY A 166 -25.30 -17.27 14.27
CA GLY A 166 -24.89 -18.63 14.60
C GLY A 166 -23.80 -18.69 15.66
N CYS A 167 -22.85 -17.74 15.63
CA CYS A 167 -21.80 -17.62 16.65
C CYS A 167 -22.38 -17.28 18.03
N ARG A 168 -23.27 -16.26 18.11
CA ARG A 168 -23.90 -15.84 19.37
C ARG A 168 -24.85 -16.89 19.93
N ALA A 169 -25.53 -17.64 19.07
CA ALA A 169 -26.43 -18.71 19.47
C ALA A 169 -25.72 -20.04 19.80
N ALA A 170 -24.41 -20.13 19.69
CA ALA A 170 -23.61 -21.36 19.78
C ALA A 170 -24.01 -22.46 18.76
N GLU A 171 -24.70 -22.11 17.69
CA GLU A 171 -25.10 -23.00 16.60
C GLU A 171 -23.94 -23.25 15.63
N LEU A 172 -23.11 -22.24 15.36
CA LEU A 172 -21.94 -22.31 14.50
C LEU A 172 -20.67 -22.59 15.32
N GLY A 173 -19.98 -23.70 15.03
CA GLY A 173 -18.70 -24.05 15.67
C GLY A 173 -17.52 -23.22 15.14
N CYS A 174 -16.51 -22.94 15.98
CA CYS A 174 -15.32 -22.16 15.53
C CYS A 174 -14.55 -22.81 14.39
N VAL A 175 -14.47 -24.15 14.34
CA VAL A 175 -13.79 -24.88 13.27
C VAL A 175 -14.54 -24.72 11.94
N GLU A 176 -15.86 -24.82 12.00
CA GLU A 176 -16.75 -24.62 10.84
C GLU A 176 -16.68 -23.18 10.34
N CYS A 177 -16.76 -22.18 11.24
CA CYS A 177 -16.58 -20.76 10.92
C CYS A 177 -15.22 -20.50 10.23
N LYS A 178 -14.12 -21.08 10.74
CA LYS A 178 -12.79 -21.00 10.10
C LYS A 178 -12.76 -21.62 8.72
N ARG A 179 -13.48 -22.74 8.50
CA ARG A 179 -13.56 -23.38 7.18
C ARG A 179 -14.27 -22.48 6.19
N MET A 180 -15.38 -21.85 6.59
CA MET A 180 -16.09 -20.86 5.78
C MET A 180 -15.17 -19.70 5.39
N LEU A 181 -14.39 -19.16 6.33
CA LEU A 181 -13.41 -18.11 6.03
C LEU A 181 -12.34 -18.58 5.04
N ALA A 182 -11.85 -19.80 5.19
CA ALA A 182 -10.83 -20.34 4.28
C ALA A 182 -11.38 -20.51 2.85
N GLU A 183 -12.63 -20.92 2.71
CA GLU A 183 -13.33 -21.03 1.42
C GLU A 183 -13.52 -19.64 0.80
N GLU A 184 -14.03 -18.67 1.55
CA GLU A 184 -14.19 -17.27 1.11
C GLU A 184 -12.87 -16.66 0.62
N LEU A 185 -11.78 -16.90 1.36
CA LEU A 185 -10.43 -16.45 0.96
C LEU A 185 -9.93 -17.18 -0.30
N ALA A 186 -10.14 -18.48 -0.37
CA ALA A 186 -9.74 -19.27 -1.53
C ALA A 186 -10.46 -18.82 -2.80
N ASP A 187 -11.74 -18.55 -2.72
CA ASP A 187 -12.54 -18.03 -3.84
C ASP A 187 -12.14 -16.62 -4.22
N ALA A 188 -11.97 -15.72 -3.24
CA ALA A 188 -11.55 -14.35 -3.48
C ALA A 188 -10.17 -14.27 -4.16
N PHE A 189 -9.27 -15.19 -3.86
CA PHE A 189 -7.91 -15.22 -4.41
C PHE A 189 -7.75 -16.10 -5.66
N ALA A 190 -8.78 -16.87 -6.05
CA ALA A 190 -8.74 -17.72 -7.23
C ALA A 190 -8.31 -16.97 -8.52
N PRO A 191 -8.91 -15.81 -8.87
CA PRO A 191 -8.51 -15.08 -10.08
C PRO A 191 -7.05 -14.62 -10.04
N MET A 192 -6.52 -14.33 -8.86
CA MET A 192 -5.11 -13.92 -8.69
C MET A 192 -4.17 -15.10 -8.90
N ARG A 193 -4.53 -16.29 -8.40
CA ARG A 193 -3.74 -17.53 -8.61
C ARG A 193 -3.73 -17.93 -10.09
N GLU A 194 -4.88 -17.87 -10.76
CA GLU A 194 -5.00 -18.18 -12.19
C GLU A 194 -4.12 -17.26 -13.04
N ARG A 195 -4.20 -15.94 -12.80
CA ARG A 195 -3.36 -14.95 -13.50
C ARG A 195 -1.87 -15.14 -13.19
N ALA A 196 -1.53 -15.46 -11.94
CA ALA A 196 -0.14 -15.73 -11.58
C ALA A 196 0.39 -17.01 -12.27
N ALA A 197 -0.45 -18.03 -12.45
CA ALA A 197 -0.08 -19.22 -13.20
C ALA A 197 0.15 -18.93 -14.69
N GLU A 198 -0.70 -18.12 -15.32
CA GLU A 198 -0.53 -17.64 -16.69
C GLU A 198 0.81 -16.90 -16.88
N TYR A 199 1.12 -15.94 -16.01
CA TYR A 199 2.37 -15.18 -16.08
C TYR A 199 3.62 -16.04 -15.85
N ARG A 200 3.53 -17.02 -14.94
CA ARG A 200 4.63 -18.00 -14.73
C ARG A 200 4.85 -18.91 -15.92
N ALA A 201 3.77 -19.28 -16.61
CA ALA A 201 3.84 -20.10 -17.81
C ALA A 201 4.35 -19.32 -19.04
N ASN A 202 4.24 -18.01 -19.05
CA ASN A 202 4.62 -17.15 -20.17
C ASN A 202 5.46 -15.94 -19.72
N PRO A 203 6.76 -16.12 -19.41
CA PRO A 203 7.64 -15.03 -19.00
C PRO A 203 7.79 -13.93 -20.05
N ASP A 204 7.72 -14.25 -21.33
CA ASP A 204 7.85 -13.28 -22.42
C ASP A 204 6.69 -12.28 -22.39
N LEU A 205 5.46 -12.71 -22.10
CA LEU A 205 4.33 -11.82 -21.88
C LEU A 205 4.60 -10.80 -20.75
N VAL A 206 5.26 -11.25 -19.68
CA VAL A 206 5.62 -10.35 -18.57
C VAL A 206 6.63 -9.30 -19.04
N HIS A 207 7.63 -9.70 -19.83
CA HIS A 207 8.62 -8.77 -20.39
C HIS A 207 7.98 -7.76 -21.34
N GLU A 208 7.05 -8.19 -22.21
CA GLU A 208 6.30 -7.31 -23.10
C GLU A 208 5.47 -6.27 -22.32
N ILE A 209 4.71 -6.71 -21.30
CA ILE A 209 3.92 -5.83 -20.44
C ILE A 209 4.80 -4.79 -19.75
N LEU A 210 5.96 -5.21 -19.21
CA LEU A 210 6.89 -4.31 -18.55
C LEU A 210 7.54 -3.33 -19.54
N ALA A 211 7.88 -3.77 -20.75
CA ALA A 211 8.47 -2.91 -21.78
C ALA A 211 7.47 -1.85 -22.27
N ASP A 212 6.22 -2.24 -22.53
CA ASP A 212 5.15 -1.30 -22.90
C ASP A 212 4.85 -0.30 -21.77
N GLY A 213 4.71 -0.79 -20.52
CA GLY A 213 4.52 0.06 -19.36
C GLY A 213 5.67 1.06 -19.17
N ALA A 214 6.91 0.62 -19.34
CA ALA A 214 8.09 1.48 -19.24
C ALA A 214 8.11 2.56 -20.35
N ALA A 215 7.73 2.20 -21.58
CA ALA A 215 7.66 3.15 -22.69
C ALA A 215 6.63 4.25 -22.45
N ARG A 216 5.41 3.88 -22.00
CA ARG A 216 4.34 4.83 -21.66
C ARG A 216 4.73 5.72 -20.49
N SER A 217 5.28 5.16 -19.43
CA SER A 217 5.73 5.91 -18.25
C SER A 217 6.86 6.87 -18.61
N ARG A 218 7.79 6.46 -19.45
CA ARG A 218 8.91 7.31 -19.89
C ARG A 218 8.42 8.52 -20.65
N ALA A 219 7.47 8.35 -21.57
CA ALA A 219 6.91 9.46 -22.35
C ALA A 219 6.31 10.56 -21.43
N ILE A 220 5.55 10.16 -20.41
CA ILE A 220 4.97 11.11 -19.42
C ILE A 220 6.10 11.78 -18.61
N ALA A 221 7.06 10.98 -18.14
CA ALA A 221 8.16 11.47 -17.31
C ALA A 221 9.06 12.46 -18.06
N GLU A 222 9.36 12.19 -19.32
CA GLU A 222 10.18 13.06 -20.18
C GLU A 222 9.47 14.40 -20.42
N GLU A 223 8.16 14.38 -20.69
CA GLU A 223 7.37 15.61 -20.84
C GLU A 223 7.40 16.43 -19.54
N THR A 224 7.10 15.78 -18.39
CA THR A 224 7.14 16.46 -17.09
C THR A 224 8.51 17.05 -16.80
N MET A 225 9.58 16.29 -17.05
CA MET A 225 10.94 16.76 -16.80
C MET A 225 11.39 17.88 -17.76
N ARG A 226 10.89 17.88 -19.00
CA ARG A 226 11.12 18.99 -19.93
C ARG A 226 10.50 20.27 -19.41
N GLU A 227 9.20 20.25 -19.04
CA GLU A 227 8.49 21.39 -18.48
C GLU A 227 9.13 21.91 -17.18
N VAL A 228 9.50 21.01 -16.28
CA VAL A 228 10.15 21.37 -15.00
C VAL A 228 11.48 22.09 -15.26
N ARG A 229 12.32 21.57 -16.16
CA ARG A 229 13.60 22.20 -16.50
C ARG A 229 13.42 23.56 -17.14
N GLU A 230 12.48 23.70 -18.06
CA GLU A 230 12.18 24.98 -18.72
C GLU A 230 11.74 26.04 -17.71
N ARG A 231 10.81 25.71 -16.83
CA ARG A 231 10.26 26.64 -15.80
C ARG A 231 11.31 27.04 -14.76
N MET A 232 12.23 26.11 -14.43
CA MET A 232 13.35 26.38 -13.51
C MET A 232 14.55 27.08 -14.19
N GLY A 233 14.47 27.35 -15.47
CA GLY A 233 15.60 27.94 -16.23
C GLY A 233 16.77 26.96 -16.45
N LEU A 234 16.55 25.66 -16.29
CA LEU A 234 17.55 24.61 -16.50
C LEU A 234 17.45 23.98 -17.91
N GLY A 235 16.61 24.51 -18.79
CA GLY A 235 16.57 24.16 -20.20
C GLY A 235 17.90 24.49 -20.88
N SER A 236 18.23 23.80 -21.98
CA SER A 236 19.39 24.16 -22.78
C SER A 236 19.23 25.60 -23.23
N ALA A 237 19.89 26.52 -22.55
CA ALA A 237 20.11 27.84 -23.11
C ALA A 237 20.76 27.60 -24.48
N ARG A 238 20.06 27.92 -25.57
CA ARG A 238 20.71 28.12 -26.84
C ARG A 238 21.68 29.27 -26.64
N ILE A 239 22.92 28.98 -26.32
CA ILE A 239 23.99 29.98 -26.37
C ILE A 239 24.09 30.34 -27.86
N PRO A 240 23.74 31.57 -28.25
CA PRO A 240 23.83 31.94 -29.66
C PRO A 240 25.28 31.77 -30.06
N GLY A 241 25.57 30.87 -31.03
CA GLY A 241 26.89 30.65 -31.54
C GLY A 241 27.61 29.35 -31.14
N LEU A 242 27.03 28.51 -30.24
CA LEU A 242 27.53 27.16 -30.01
C LEU A 242 26.83 26.17 -30.96
N VAL A 243 27.49 25.84 -32.07
CA VAL A 243 27.09 24.72 -32.96
C VAL A 243 27.52 23.43 -32.26
N PRO A 244 26.64 22.40 -32.09
CA PRO A 244 27.09 21.09 -31.64
C PRO A 244 28.07 20.51 -32.65
N ARG A 245 29.24 20.09 -32.18
CA ARG A 245 30.18 19.30 -32.97
C ARG A 245 29.70 17.87 -33.08
#